data_30f31e49e7f3ead76d4288e0fb3d154b
#
_entry.id   30f31e49e7f3ead76d4288e0fb3d154b
#
_cell.length_a   1.000
_cell.length_b   1.000
_cell.length_c   1.000
_cell.angle_alpha   90.00
_cell.angle_beta   90.00
_cell.angle_gamma   90.00
#
_symmetry.space_group_name_H-M   'P 1'
#
loop_
_entity.id
_entity.type
_entity.pdbx_description
1 polymer ?
#
loop_
_entity_poly.entity_id
_entity_poly.type
_entity_poly.pdbx_seq_one_letter_code
_entity_poly.pdbx_strand_id
1 'polypeptide(L)'
;MLVVLTLEIKELVNNGLASGNPLLLAAVTSDSKPVLSFRGSTQVYSDGQLGLWIRKASGGTIEAIKGNPQVAMMYHSATTQMLQFHGRARIAMDEAERERVFGNAPERE
;
A
#
# COMPACT_ATOMS: atom_id res chain seq x y z
N MET A 1 17.40 3.04 -8.14
CA MET A 1 16.70 2.74 -9.40
C MET A 1 15.22 3.03 -9.24
N LEU A 2 14.64 3.79 -10.16
CA LEU A 2 13.19 4.01 -10.15
C LEU A 2 12.52 2.88 -10.93
N VAL A 3 11.48 2.31 -10.32
CA VAL A 3 10.66 1.31 -10.98
C VAL A 3 9.43 2.01 -11.53
N VAL A 4 9.13 1.77 -12.79
CA VAL A 4 7.91 2.28 -13.41
C VAL A 4 6.90 1.14 -13.51
N LEU A 5 5.72 1.35 -12.95
CA LEU A 5 4.66 0.37 -12.99
C LEU A 5 4.10 0.26 -14.42
N THR A 6 3.98 -0.96 -14.92
CA THR A 6 3.37 -1.18 -16.22
C THR A 6 1.85 -0.98 -16.13
N LEU A 7 1.20 -0.76 -17.26
CA LEU A 7 -0.26 -0.63 -17.28
C LEU A 7 -0.93 -1.87 -16.68
N GLU A 8 -0.44 -3.06 -17.01
CA GLU A 8 -0.97 -4.30 -16.48
C GLU A 8 -0.89 -4.37 -14.96
N ILE A 9 0.27 -4.02 -14.40
CA ILE A 9 0.45 -4.00 -12.95
C ILE A 9 -0.47 -2.97 -12.30
N LYS A 10 -0.60 -1.79 -12.90
CA LYS A 10 -1.49 -0.75 -12.38
C LYS A 10 -2.94 -1.23 -12.31
N GLU A 11 -3.41 -1.94 -13.32
CA GLU A 11 -4.76 -2.47 -13.34
C GLU A 11 -4.97 -3.53 -12.24
N LEU A 12 -3.99 -4.42 -12.07
CA LEU A 12 -4.07 -5.42 -11.00
C LEU A 12 -4.17 -4.78 -9.62
N VAL A 13 -3.34 -3.78 -9.36
CA VAL A 13 -3.33 -3.08 -8.06
C VAL A 13 -4.65 -2.35 -7.84
N ASN A 14 -5.09 -1.55 -8.81
CA ASN A 14 -6.29 -0.74 -8.65
C ASN A 14 -7.56 -1.58 -8.50
N ASN A 15 -7.58 -2.77 -9.05
CA ASN A 15 -8.72 -3.67 -8.96
C ASN A 15 -8.58 -4.75 -7.88
N GLY A 16 -7.53 -4.68 -7.07
CA GLY A 16 -7.22 -5.74 -6.11
C GLY A 16 -8.38 -6.07 -5.17
N LEU A 17 -8.89 -5.08 -4.46
CA LEU A 17 -9.98 -5.32 -3.51
C LEU A 17 -11.25 -5.79 -4.21
N ALA A 18 -11.63 -5.13 -5.31
CA ALA A 18 -12.84 -5.48 -6.06
C ALA A 18 -12.78 -6.90 -6.61
N SER A 19 -11.59 -7.39 -6.94
CA SER A 19 -11.38 -8.74 -7.44
C SER A 19 -11.28 -9.79 -6.33
N GLY A 20 -11.35 -9.38 -5.06
CA GLY A 20 -11.15 -10.27 -3.93
C GLY A 20 -9.69 -10.55 -3.61
N ASN A 21 -8.77 -9.75 -4.14
CA ASN A 21 -7.32 -9.92 -3.95
C ASN A 21 -6.69 -8.62 -3.41
N PRO A 22 -7.06 -8.18 -2.20
CA PRO A 22 -6.44 -6.98 -1.63
C PRO A 22 -4.95 -7.21 -1.37
N LEU A 23 -4.15 -6.15 -1.51
CA LEU A 23 -2.72 -6.26 -1.27
C LEU A 23 -2.42 -6.40 0.21
N LEU A 24 -1.35 -7.14 0.48
CA LEU A 24 -0.83 -7.36 1.81
C LEU A 24 0.34 -6.40 2.03
N LEU A 25 0.38 -5.75 3.20
CA LEU A 25 1.47 -4.85 3.57
C LEU A 25 2.27 -5.47 4.69
N ALA A 26 3.59 -5.48 4.54
CA ALA A 26 4.54 -5.86 5.58
C ALA A 26 5.31 -4.64 6.05
N ALA A 27 5.41 -4.46 7.35
CA ALA A 27 6.19 -3.40 7.97
C ALA A 27 6.93 -3.98 9.18
N VAL A 28 7.88 -3.24 9.72
CA VAL A 28 8.69 -3.69 10.84
C VAL A 28 8.59 -2.68 11.98
N THR A 29 8.24 -3.17 13.16
CA THR A 29 8.09 -2.31 14.35
C THR A 29 9.46 -1.89 14.88
N SER A 30 9.47 -0.96 15.83
CA SER A 30 10.71 -0.44 16.44
C SER A 30 11.52 -1.51 17.16
N ASP A 31 10.87 -2.58 17.62
CA ASP A 31 11.57 -3.72 18.25
C ASP A 31 11.85 -4.84 17.25
N SER A 32 11.90 -4.50 15.96
CA SER A 32 12.26 -5.42 14.88
C SER A 32 11.27 -6.56 14.65
N LYS A 33 10.03 -6.35 15.05
CA LYS A 33 8.97 -7.34 14.85
C LYS A 33 8.26 -7.08 13.53
N PRO A 34 8.24 -8.04 12.59
CA PRO A 34 7.48 -7.87 11.35
C PRO A 34 5.98 -7.99 11.61
N VAL A 35 5.21 -7.14 10.93
CA VAL A 35 3.75 -7.17 11.01
C VAL A 35 3.16 -7.18 9.60
N LEU A 36 2.05 -7.87 9.45
CA LEU A 36 1.35 -8.02 8.18
C LEU A 36 -0.09 -7.58 8.32
N SER A 37 -0.61 -6.93 7.28
CA SER A 37 -2.03 -6.57 7.23
C SER A 37 -2.49 -6.45 5.79
N PHE A 38 -3.75 -6.82 5.53
CA PHE A 38 -4.36 -6.53 4.25
C PHE A 38 -4.71 -5.04 4.19
N ARG A 39 -4.45 -4.44 3.03
CA ARG A 39 -4.72 -3.02 2.79
C ARG A 39 -5.55 -2.85 1.53
N GLY A 40 -6.87 -2.95 1.70
CA GLY A 40 -7.81 -2.89 0.61
C GLY A 40 -7.88 -1.53 -0.08
N SER A 41 -7.40 -0.47 0.56
CA SER A 41 -7.37 0.87 -0.04
C SER A 41 -6.16 1.12 -0.95
N THR A 42 -5.30 0.12 -1.13
CA THR A 42 -4.10 0.29 -1.97
C THR A 42 -4.49 0.66 -3.39
N GLN A 43 -3.83 1.68 -3.92
CA GLN A 43 -4.10 2.23 -5.24
C GLN A 43 -2.80 2.70 -5.88
N VAL A 44 -2.82 2.84 -7.19
CA VAL A 44 -1.69 3.46 -7.90
C VAL A 44 -1.79 4.97 -7.70
N TYR A 45 -0.73 5.58 -7.21
CA TYR A 45 -0.66 7.01 -7.02
C TYR A 45 0.05 7.72 -8.18
N SER A 46 1.13 7.13 -8.66
CA SER A 46 1.88 7.62 -9.82
C SER A 46 2.56 6.43 -10.50
N ASP A 47 3.32 6.71 -11.55
CA ASP A 47 4.03 5.65 -12.30
C ASP A 47 4.96 4.80 -11.45
N GLY A 48 5.47 5.35 -10.36
CA GLY A 48 6.38 4.65 -9.48
C GLY A 48 5.94 4.60 -8.02
N GLN A 49 4.68 4.92 -7.73
CA GLN A 49 4.21 5.01 -6.35
C GLN A 49 2.85 4.36 -6.16
N LEU A 50 2.71 3.69 -5.02
CA LEU A 50 1.43 3.19 -4.54
C LEU A 50 0.99 4.04 -3.35
N GLY A 51 -0.31 4.21 -3.19
CA GLY A 51 -0.87 4.90 -2.05
C GLY A 51 -1.87 4.03 -1.33
N LEU A 52 -2.08 4.28 -0.05
CA LEU A 52 -3.14 3.62 0.70
C LEU A 52 -3.62 4.53 1.82
N TRP A 53 -4.87 4.34 2.21
CA TRP A 53 -5.49 5.11 3.28
C TRP A 53 -5.51 4.28 4.55
N ILE A 54 -5.06 4.87 5.65
CA ILE A 54 -5.11 4.24 6.96
C ILE A 54 -6.02 5.06 7.84
N ARG A 55 -7.09 4.46 8.33
CA ARG A 55 -8.12 5.17 9.11
C ARG A 55 -7.59 5.77 10.40
N LYS A 56 -6.73 5.03 11.10
CA LYS A 56 -6.21 5.49 12.37
C LYS A 56 -4.89 6.19 12.16
N ALA A 57 -4.85 7.46 12.52
CA ALA A 57 -3.62 8.25 12.44
C ALA A 57 -2.54 7.76 13.42
N SER A 58 -2.95 7.02 14.44
CA SER A 58 -2.04 6.40 15.39
C SER A 58 -2.35 4.91 15.47
N GLY A 59 -1.45 4.08 15.06
CA GLY A 59 -1.64 2.63 15.12
C GLY A 59 -0.33 1.95 14.82
N GLY A 60 -0.32 0.64 14.94
CA GLY A 60 0.91 -0.14 14.81
C GLY A 60 1.63 0.08 13.50
N THR A 61 0.88 0.15 12.39
CA THR A 61 1.48 0.34 11.07
C THR A 61 2.09 1.72 10.91
N ILE A 62 1.38 2.77 11.34
CA ILE A 62 1.89 4.14 11.26
C ILE A 62 3.14 4.30 12.10
N GLU A 63 3.13 3.80 13.33
CA GLU A 63 4.28 3.88 14.20
C GLU A 63 5.47 3.08 13.66
N ALA A 64 5.21 1.90 13.08
CA ALA A 64 6.25 1.10 12.45
C ALA A 64 6.91 1.87 11.30
N ILE A 65 6.12 2.47 10.43
CA ILE A 65 6.62 3.22 9.26
C ILE A 65 7.43 4.45 9.70
N LYS A 66 7.00 5.14 10.75
CA LYS A 66 7.76 6.27 11.27
C LYS A 66 9.15 5.87 11.76
N GLY A 67 9.26 4.69 12.38
CA GLY A 67 10.53 4.20 12.86
C GLY A 67 11.39 3.51 11.81
N ASN A 68 10.73 2.85 10.85
CA ASN A 68 11.41 2.15 9.76
C ASN A 68 10.57 2.26 8.49
N PRO A 69 10.98 3.10 7.54
CA PRO A 69 10.20 3.31 6.33
C PRO A 69 10.27 2.17 5.31
N GLN A 70 11.12 1.18 5.52
CA GLN A 70 11.21 0.04 4.60
C GLN A 70 9.98 -0.83 4.72
N VAL A 71 9.29 -1.05 3.61
CA VAL A 71 8.07 -1.85 3.57
C VAL A 71 8.09 -2.79 2.37
N ALA A 72 7.25 -3.81 2.42
CA ALA A 72 7.00 -4.67 1.29
C ALA A 72 5.49 -4.84 1.14
N MET A 73 5.05 -5.02 -0.09
CA MET A 73 3.65 -5.34 -0.37
C MET A 73 3.60 -6.54 -1.31
N MET A 74 2.51 -7.29 -1.23
CA MET A 74 2.31 -8.45 -2.08
C MET A 74 0.91 -8.44 -2.66
N TYR A 75 0.83 -8.69 -3.96
CA TYR A 75 -0.40 -9.00 -4.68
C TYR A 75 -0.35 -10.46 -5.10
N HIS A 76 -1.45 -11.17 -4.90
CA HIS A 76 -1.58 -12.55 -5.34
C HIS A 76 -3.00 -12.81 -5.81
N SER A 77 -3.13 -13.45 -6.98
CA SER A 77 -4.43 -13.93 -7.45
C SER A 77 -4.37 -15.43 -7.69
N ALA A 78 -5.52 -16.09 -7.62
CA ALA A 78 -5.61 -17.54 -7.79
C ALA A 78 -5.21 -17.99 -9.20
N THR A 79 -5.32 -17.11 -10.18
CA THR A 79 -5.18 -17.50 -11.57
C THR A 79 -3.81 -17.22 -12.17
N THR A 80 -3.05 -16.28 -11.65
CA THR A 80 -1.92 -15.85 -12.44
C THR A 80 -0.66 -15.46 -11.72
N GLN A 81 -0.72 -14.61 -10.73
CA GLN A 81 0.51 -13.89 -10.47
C GLN A 81 0.70 -13.56 -9.01
N MET A 82 1.94 -13.67 -8.63
CA MET A 82 2.41 -13.16 -7.36
C MET A 82 3.35 -12.00 -7.66
N LEU A 83 3.03 -10.82 -7.16
CA LEU A 83 3.86 -9.63 -7.32
C LEU A 83 4.29 -9.15 -5.95
N GLN A 84 5.58 -8.88 -5.80
CA GLN A 84 6.10 -8.26 -4.60
C GLN A 84 6.62 -6.86 -4.94
N PHE A 85 6.29 -5.91 -4.07
CA PHE A 85 6.77 -4.54 -4.19
C PHE A 85 7.60 -4.24 -2.95
N HIS A 86 8.83 -3.80 -3.15
CA HIS A 86 9.71 -3.37 -2.07
C HIS A 86 9.93 -1.88 -2.20
N GLY A 87 9.76 -1.15 -1.12
CA GLY A 87 9.89 0.28 -1.21
C GLY A 87 10.02 0.96 0.14
N ARG A 88 9.97 2.27 0.08
CA ARG A 88 10.00 3.13 1.27
C ARG A 88 8.64 3.81 1.38
N ALA A 89 8.06 3.72 2.56
CA ALA A 89 6.80 4.39 2.84
C ALA A 89 7.06 5.77 3.44
N ARG A 90 6.19 6.71 3.12
CA ARG A 90 6.15 8.02 3.79
C ARG A 90 4.71 8.32 4.16
N ILE A 91 4.55 9.09 5.22
CA ILE A 91 3.25 9.58 5.62
C ILE A 91 2.99 10.84 4.79
N ALA A 92 1.91 10.86 4.02
CA ALA A 92 1.58 12.03 3.22
C ALA A 92 1.12 13.17 4.13
N MET A 93 1.84 14.28 4.09
CA MET A 93 1.52 15.48 4.87
C MET A 93 0.82 16.54 4.03
N ASP A 94 0.93 16.45 2.70
CA ASP A 94 0.27 17.36 1.79
C ASP A 94 -1.23 17.05 1.73
N GLU A 95 -2.05 18.05 1.98
CA GLU A 95 -3.50 17.89 2.01
C GLU A 95 -4.06 17.40 0.67
N ALA A 96 -3.53 17.90 -0.43
CA ALA A 96 -3.99 17.48 -1.76
C ALA A 96 -3.71 16.01 -2.02
N GLU A 97 -2.54 15.51 -1.60
CA GLU A 97 -2.23 14.09 -1.69
C GLU A 97 -3.18 13.25 -0.84
N ARG A 98 -3.43 13.70 0.38
CA ARG A 98 -4.31 12.99 1.31
C ARG A 98 -5.72 12.92 0.77
N GLU A 99 -6.25 14.02 0.25
CA GLU A 99 -7.59 14.06 -0.34
C GLU A 99 -7.71 13.14 -1.56
N ARG A 100 -6.69 13.12 -2.39
CA ARG A 100 -6.69 12.24 -3.58
C ARG A 100 -6.74 10.77 -3.19
N VAL A 101 -5.93 10.35 -2.24
CA VAL A 101 -5.91 8.96 -1.81
C VAL A 101 -7.21 8.60 -1.10
N PHE A 102 -7.70 9.48 -0.23
CA PHE A 102 -8.97 9.27 0.46
C PHE A 102 -10.13 9.15 -0.52
N GLY A 103 -10.17 10.03 -1.53
CA GLY A 103 -11.25 10.03 -2.52
C GLY A 103 -11.32 8.77 -3.36
N ASN A 104 -10.20 8.07 -3.53
CA ASN A 104 -10.13 6.82 -4.28
C ASN A 104 -10.19 5.58 -3.39
N ALA A 105 -10.26 5.75 -2.07
CA ALA A 105 -10.34 4.63 -1.15
C ALA A 105 -11.77 4.10 -1.06
N PRO A 106 -11.96 2.78 -0.92
CA PRO A 106 -13.28 2.20 -0.68
C PRO A 106 -13.87 2.69 0.64
N GLU A 107 -15.19 2.82 0.70
CA GLU A 107 -15.87 3.32 1.90
C GLU A 107 -15.53 2.56 3.17
N ARG A 108 -15.27 1.27 3.05
CA ARG A 108 -14.99 0.41 4.20
C ARG A 108 -13.55 0.46 4.68
N GLU A 109 -12.70 1.11 3.93
CA GLU A 109 -11.29 1.24 4.24
C GLU A 109 -10.97 2.69 4.64
#